data_e33ab4a7613077f4cb4cd7e5486d975a
#
_entry.id   e33ab4a7613077f4cb4cd7e5486d975a
#
_cell.length_a   1.000
_cell.length_b   1.000
_cell.length_c   1.000
_cell.angle_alpha   90.00
_cell.angle_beta   90.00
_cell.angle_gamma   90.00
#
_symmetry.space_group_name_H-M   'P 1'
#
loop_
_entity.id
_entity.type
_entity.pdbx_description
1 polymer ?
#
loop_
_entity_poly.entity_id
_entity_poly.type
_entity_poly.pdbx_seq_one_letter_code
_entity_poly.pdbx_strand_id
1 'polypeptide(L)'
;MLDRNGSNSVDQQSEESKKVALIIGCGKAKIWQTKPWLGPVRARDAYVGPLFRACRRYAEAFYPDDWFIFSARYGLLNPNERIRNYDTTFANRGTVGTSPDDQLRTQFANTLMGYDVVVSFAGSAYNSRLAGFLLDKHTLKLPLAALPLFDRMRWLKRAVLNKGV
;
A
#
# COMPACT_ATOMS: atom_id res chain seq x y z
N MET A 1 -49.29 -19.84 38.35
CA MET A 1 -48.27 -20.53 37.58
C MET A 1 -47.71 -19.55 36.59
N LEU A 2 -46.49 -19.14 36.79
CA LEU A 2 -45.81 -18.07 35.98
C LEU A 2 -44.77 -18.74 35.13
N ASP A 3 -45.00 -18.81 33.83
CA ASP A 3 -43.99 -19.19 32.85
C ASP A 3 -43.15 -17.96 32.49
N ARG A 4 -41.94 -17.95 32.99
CA ARG A 4 -40.93 -17.00 32.60
C ARG A 4 -40.07 -17.60 31.49
N ASN A 5 -40.40 -17.32 30.26
CA ASN A 5 -39.48 -17.47 29.15
C ASN A 5 -38.89 -16.10 28.80
N GLY A 6 -37.82 -15.76 29.47
CA GLY A 6 -36.92 -14.70 29.05
C GLY A 6 -35.98 -15.24 27.97
N SER A 7 -36.35 -15.07 26.74
CA SER A 7 -35.40 -15.25 25.62
C SER A 7 -34.46 -14.09 25.61
N ASN A 8 -33.27 -14.30 26.17
CA ASN A 8 -32.11 -13.46 25.88
C ASN A 8 -31.68 -13.74 24.45
N SER A 9 -32.15 -12.96 23.51
CA SER A 9 -31.51 -12.78 22.23
C SER A 9 -30.24 -12.01 22.47
N VAL A 10 -29.14 -12.73 22.63
CA VAL A 10 -27.79 -12.17 22.51
C VAL A 10 -27.67 -11.77 21.07
N ASP A 11 -27.70 -10.45 20.82
CA ASP A 11 -27.28 -9.87 19.56
C ASP A 11 -25.82 -10.28 19.33
N GLN A 12 -25.61 -11.35 18.59
CA GLN A 12 -24.35 -11.62 17.92
C GLN A 12 -24.26 -10.62 16.78
N GLN A 13 -23.85 -9.39 17.12
CA GLN A 13 -23.24 -8.51 16.13
C GLN A 13 -21.98 -9.23 15.68
N SER A 14 -22.05 -9.85 14.50
CA SER A 14 -20.88 -10.29 13.77
C SER A 14 -19.97 -9.06 13.64
N GLU A 15 -18.83 -9.04 14.34
CA GLU A 15 -17.77 -8.10 14.05
C GLU A 15 -17.34 -8.41 12.61
N GLU A 16 -17.89 -7.65 11.68
CA GLU A 16 -17.42 -7.66 10.29
C GLU A 16 -15.93 -7.31 10.34
N SER A 17 -15.07 -8.26 10.02
CA SER A 17 -13.64 -8.07 10.01
C SER A 17 -13.30 -6.95 9.00
N LYS A 18 -12.70 -5.86 9.48
CA LYS A 18 -12.32 -4.71 8.66
C LYS A 18 -11.39 -5.14 7.54
N LYS A 19 -11.72 -4.77 6.31
CA LYS A 19 -10.89 -5.03 5.15
C LYS A 19 -9.73 -4.05 5.09
N VAL A 20 -8.51 -4.57 4.97
CA VAL A 20 -7.26 -3.80 5.03
C VAL A 20 -6.55 -3.84 3.69
N ALA A 21 -6.19 -2.67 3.16
CA ALA A 21 -5.27 -2.53 2.04
C ALA A 21 -3.88 -2.11 2.53
N LEU A 22 -2.83 -2.73 1.97
CA LEU A 22 -1.46 -2.30 2.19
C LEU A 22 -0.94 -1.52 0.97
N ILE A 23 -0.42 -0.34 1.19
CA ILE A 23 0.24 0.48 0.17
C ILE A 23 1.73 0.56 0.46
N ILE A 24 2.56 0.20 -0.52
CA ILE A 24 4.00 0.40 -0.45
C ILE A 24 4.42 1.47 -1.45
N GLY A 25 5.44 2.25 -1.11
CA GLY A 25 5.97 3.27 -2.00
C GLY A 25 6.78 2.65 -3.14
N CYS A 26 6.76 3.28 -4.30
CA CYS A 26 7.70 2.96 -5.37
C CYS A 26 9.12 3.30 -4.92
N GLY A 27 10.09 2.51 -5.38
CA GLY A 27 11.49 2.77 -5.15
C GLY A 27 12.12 3.67 -6.24
N LYS A 28 13.24 4.30 -5.91
CA LYS A 28 14.04 5.04 -6.89
C LYS A 28 14.79 4.09 -7.84
N ALA A 29 15.35 3.00 -7.31
CA ALA A 29 16.06 2.00 -8.09
C ALA A 29 15.09 1.13 -8.88
N LYS A 30 15.24 1.11 -10.19
CA LYS A 30 14.39 0.37 -11.13
C LYS A 30 15.21 -0.60 -11.98
N ILE A 31 14.57 -1.70 -12.39
CA ILE A 31 15.21 -2.77 -13.17
C ILE A 31 15.83 -2.28 -14.46
N TRP A 32 15.28 -1.25 -15.10
CA TRP A 32 15.80 -0.70 -16.35
C TRP A 32 17.14 0.04 -16.21
N GLN A 33 17.57 0.36 -14.99
CA GLN A 33 18.90 0.95 -14.74
C GLN A 33 20.03 -0.05 -15.05
N THR A 34 19.76 -1.34 -14.84
CA THR A 34 20.71 -2.43 -15.14
C THR A 34 20.35 -3.21 -16.40
N LYS A 35 19.07 -3.18 -16.81
CA LYS A 35 18.54 -3.89 -17.98
C LYS A 35 17.71 -2.94 -18.85
N PRO A 36 18.37 -1.93 -19.50
CA PRO A 36 17.64 -0.89 -20.24
C PRO A 36 16.91 -1.42 -21.48
N TRP A 37 17.24 -2.62 -21.95
CA TRP A 37 16.60 -3.28 -23.09
C TRP A 37 15.24 -3.92 -22.77
N LEU A 38 14.89 -4.04 -21.48
CA LEU A 38 13.59 -4.60 -21.11
C LEU A 38 12.46 -3.67 -21.53
N GLY A 39 11.41 -4.26 -22.11
CA GLY A 39 10.13 -3.60 -22.30
C GLY A 39 9.36 -3.45 -20.99
N PRO A 40 8.02 -3.30 -21.07
CA PRO A 40 7.18 -3.23 -19.88
C PRO A 40 7.32 -4.46 -18.98
N VAL A 41 7.39 -4.26 -17.66
CA VAL A 41 7.43 -5.33 -16.66
C VAL A 41 6.30 -5.14 -15.66
N ARG A 42 5.96 -6.18 -14.91
CA ARG A 42 4.98 -6.06 -13.83
C ARG A 42 5.50 -5.08 -12.77
N ALA A 43 4.60 -4.28 -12.20
CA ALA A 43 4.98 -3.27 -11.22
C ALA A 43 5.78 -3.86 -10.05
N ARG A 44 5.40 -5.06 -9.56
CA ARG A 44 6.14 -5.76 -8.50
C ARG A 44 7.60 -6.05 -8.83
N ASP A 45 7.92 -6.22 -10.09
CA ASP A 45 9.27 -6.57 -10.58
C ASP A 45 10.08 -5.34 -11.03
N ALA A 46 9.43 -4.18 -11.14
CA ALA A 46 10.03 -2.96 -11.65
C ALA A 46 11.03 -2.31 -10.67
N TYR A 47 10.77 -2.42 -9.38
CA TYR A 47 11.54 -1.77 -8.33
C TYR A 47 12.48 -2.76 -7.65
N VAL A 48 13.76 -2.40 -7.59
CA VAL A 48 14.82 -3.33 -7.17
C VAL A 48 15.58 -2.88 -5.93
N GLY A 49 15.19 -1.77 -5.31
CA GLY A 49 15.81 -1.27 -4.09
C GLY A 49 15.56 -2.17 -2.87
N PRO A 50 16.47 -2.17 -1.88
CA PRO A 50 16.39 -3.05 -0.71
C PRO A 50 15.12 -2.85 0.12
N LEU A 51 14.72 -1.59 0.35
CA LEU A 51 13.51 -1.28 1.12
C LEU A 51 12.25 -1.74 0.38
N PHE A 52 12.15 -1.48 -0.93
CA PHE A 52 11.02 -1.95 -1.72
C PHE A 52 10.89 -3.47 -1.65
N ARG A 53 11.99 -4.19 -1.80
CA ARG A 53 11.99 -5.66 -1.72
C ARG A 53 11.55 -6.18 -0.36
N ALA A 54 11.97 -5.52 0.72
CA ALA A 54 11.52 -5.86 2.07
C ALA A 54 10.02 -5.62 2.26
N CYS A 55 9.51 -4.47 1.79
CA CYS A 55 8.08 -4.15 1.80
C CYS A 55 7.27 -5.13 0.94
N ARG A 56 7.76 -5.48 -0.23
CA ARG A 56 7.12 -6.46 -1.12
C ARG A 56 6.99 -7.83 -0.46
N ARG A 57 8.06 -8.34 0.14
CA ARG A 57 8.03 -9.64 0.86
C ARG A 57 6.99 -9.64 1.98
N TYR A 58 6.93 -8.56 2.72
CA TYR A 58 5.91 -8.39 3.76
C TYR A 58 4.49 -8.36 3.14
N ALA A 59 4.30 -7.59 2.09
CA ALA A 59 3.01 -7.49 1.40
C ALA A 59 2.54 -8.85 0.87
N GLU A 60 3.39 -9.57 0.17
CA GLU A 60 3.08 -10.89 -0.37
C GLU A 60 2.80 -11.94 0.73
N ALA A 61 3.46 -11.81 1.89
CA ALA A 61 3.27 -12.72 3.02
C ALA A 61 1.97 -12.47 3.80
N PHE A 62 1.58 -11.19 3.99
CA PHE A 62 0.47 -10.81 4.87
C PHE A 62 -0.76 -10.28 4.16
N TYR A 63 -0.61 -9.75 2.94
CA TYR A 63 -1.67 -9.11 2.14
C TYR A 63 -1.62 -9.56 0.68
N PRO A 64 -1.59 -10.86 0.37
CA PRO A 64 -1.30 -11.36 -0.98
C PRO A 64 -2.21 -10.80 -2.07
N ASP A 65 -3.46 -10.49 -1.75
CA ASP A 65 -4.47 -10.01 -2.69
C ASP A 65 -4.85 -8.53 -2.49
N ASP A 66 -4.35 -7.90 -1.42
CA ASP A 66 -4.81 -6.59 -0.96
C ASP A 66 -3.65 -5.60 -0.77
N TRP A 67 -2.66 -5.62 -1.67
CA TRP A 67 -1.57 -4.67 -1.65
C TRP A 67 -1.36 -3.95 -2.97
N PHE A 68 -0.86 -2.74 -2.90
CA PHE A 68 -0.69 -1.82 -4.02
C PHE A 68 0.64 -1.09 -3.93
N ILE A 69 1.09 -0.55 -5.07
CA ILE A 69 2.30 0.27 -5.15
C ILE A 69 1.90 1.70 -5.51
N PHE A 70 2.31 2.67 -4.69
CA PHE A 70 2.06 4.08 -4.98
C PHE A 70 3.23 4.68 -5.76
N SER A 71 2.99 4.98 -7.03
CA SER A 71 3.92 5.59 -7.97
C SER A 71 3.55 7.04 -8.25
N ALA A 72 4.56 7.93 -8.29
CA ALA A 72 4.33 9.33 -8.67
C ALA A 72 3.89 9.47 -10.14
N ARG A 73 4.29 8.54 -11.00
CA ARG A 73 3.93 8.52 -12.43
C ARG A 73 2.57 7.89 -12.69
N TYR A 74 2.35 6.71 -12.11
CA TYR A 74 1.20 5.86 -12.43
C TYR A 74 0.10 5.91 -11.37
N GLY A 75 0.33 6.55 -10.24
CA GLY A 75 -0.61 6.53 -9.11
C GLY A 75 -0.60 5.21 -8.37
N LEU A 76 -1.78 4.68 -8.07
CA LEU A 76 -1.94 3.43 -7.33
C LEU A 76 -1.95 2.25 -8.31
N LEU A 77 -0.89 1.45 -8.27
CA LEU A 77 -0.68 0.32 -9.14
C LEU A 77 -1.09 -1.00 -8.46
N ASN A 78 -1.83 -1.84 -9.18
CA ASN A 78 -1.87 -3.25 -8.86
C ASN A 78 -0.48 -3.86 -9.13
N PRO A 79 0.05 -4.75 -8.27
CA PRO A 79 1.38 -5.33 -8.44
C PRO A 79 1.60 -6.05 -9.76
N ASN A 80 0.54 -6.54 -10.40
CA ASN A 80 0.59 -7.26 -11.67
C ASN A 80 0.45 -6.36 -12.91
N GLU A 81 0.12 -5.08 -12.74
CA GLU A 81 0.06 -4.15 -13.85
C GLU A 81 1.43 -4.00 -14.52
N ARG A 82 1.43 -3.97 -15.85
CA ARG A 82 2.65 -3.74 -16.62
C ARG A 82 2.91 -2.26 -16.75
N ILE A 83 4.12 -1.84 -16.39
CA ILE A 83 4.58 -0.46 -16.46
C ILE A 83 5.85 -0.34 -17.27
N ARG A 84 6.10 0.86 -17.78
CA ARG A 84 7.33 1.24 -18.48
C ARG A 84 8.26 2.02 -17.54
N ASN A 85 9.52 2.15 -17.93
CA ASN A 85 10.48 2.96 -17.20
C ASN A 85 10.03 4.43 -17.12
N TYR A 86 10.35 5.06 -16.01
CA TYR A 86 10.10 6.48 -15.76
C TYR A 86 11.06 7.04 -14.70
N ASP A 87 11.19 8.37 -14.67
CA ASP A 87 11.98 9.10 -13.67
C ASP A 87 11.18 10.28 -13.12
N THR A 88 10.23 9.97 -12.24
CA THR A 88 9.29 10.93 -11.68
C THR A 88 9.11 10.67 -10.19
N THR A 89 9.21 11.71 -9.37
CA THR A 89 8.99 11.63 -7.91
C THR A 89 8.13 12.79 -7.41
N PHE A 90 7.43 12.61 -6.31
CA PHE A 90 6.74 13.71 -5.63
C PHE A 90 7.68 14.60 -4.80
N ALA A 91 8.91 14.17 -4.55
CA ALA A 91 9.88 14.96 -3.82
C ALA A 91 10.28 16.22 -4.59
N ASN A 92 10.26 16.16 -5.92
CA ASN A 92 10.56 17.29 -6.81
C ASN A 92 9.26 17.92 -7.28
N ARG A 93 8.79 18.95 -6.61
CA ARG A 93 7.62 19.73 -7.02
C ARG A 93 7.82 20.28 -8.42
N GLY A 94 6.82 20.10 -9.30
CA GLY A 94 6.86 20.55 -10.68
C GLY A 94 7.57 19.62 -11.65
N THR A 95 7.87 18.39 -11.24
CA THR A 95 8.44 17.37 -12.14
C THR A 95 7.45 17.02 -13.26
N VAL A 96 7.90 17.15 -14.49
CA VAL A 96 7.13 16.77 -15.67
C VAL A 96 6.76 15.28 -15.57
N GLY A 97 5.48 14.96 -15.74
CA GLY A 97 4.99 13.59 -15.78
C GLY A 97 4.44 13.04 -14.46
N THR A 98 4.28 13.87 -13.40
CA THR A 98 3.43 13.50 -12.25
C THR A 98 1.97 13.48 -12.68
N SER A 99 1.22 12.49 -12.22
CA SER A 99 -0.22 12.48 -12.45
C SER A 99 -0.90 13.65 -11.74
N PRO A 100 -1.87 14.34 -12.38
CA PRO A 100 -2.64 15.36 -11.71
C PRO A 100 -3.36 14.83 -10.46
N ASP A 101 -3.45 15.67 -9.41
CA ASP A 101 -4.07 15.28 -8.14
C ASP A 101 -5.53 14.82 -8.29
N ASP A 102 -6.28 15.39 -9.21
CA ASP A 102 -7.68 14.97 -9.44
C ASP A 102 -7.78 13.57 -10.02
N GLN A 103 -6.86 13.19 -10.93
CA GLN A 103 -6.80 11.83 -11.46
C GLN A 103 -6.40 10.83 -10.37
N LEU A 104 -5.43 11.19 -9.54
CA LEU A 104 -5.02 10.37 -8.41
C LEU A 104 -6.17 10.19 -7.42
N ARG A 105 -6.86 11.26 -7.08
CA ARG A 105 -8.00 11.24 -6.16
C ARG A 105 -9.09 10.28 -6.63
N THR A 106 -9.45 10.33 -7.91
CA THR A 106 -10.43 9.43 -8.52
C THR A 106 -9.96 7.98 -8.51
N GLN A 107 -8.71 7.74 -8.88
CA GLN A 107 -8.11 6.40 -8.91
C GLN A 107 -8.08 5.76 -7.52
N PHE A 108 -7.64 6.51 -6.51
CA PHE A 108 -7.58 6.04 -5.12
C PHE A 108 -8.99 5.75 -4.58
N ALA A 109 -9.94 6.64 -4.82
CA ALA A 109 -11.32 6.44 -4.39
C ALA A 109 -11.90 5.14 -4.98
N ASN A 110 -11.72 4.91 -6.26
CA ASN A 110 -12.23 3.71 -6.93
C ASN A 110 -11.54 2.43 -6.45
N THR A 111 -10.21 2.45 -6.31
CA THR A 111 -9.44 1.27 -5.92
C THR A 111 -9.66 0.90 -4.46
N LEU A 112 -9.77 1.89 -3.57
CA LEU A 112 -9.85 1.67 -2.12
C LEU A 112 -11.30 1.66 -1.57
N MET A 113 -12.31 1.76 -2.43
CA MET A 113 -13.72 1.84 -2.02
C MET A 113 -14.15 0.68 -1.13
N GLY A 114 -13.67 -0.53 -1.39
CA GLY A 114 -14.00 -1.75 -0.66
C GLY A 114 -13.19 -1.98 0.64
N TYR A 115 -12.30 -1.04 1.00
CA TYR A 115 -11.44 -1.16 2.18
C TYR A 115 -11.88 -0.21 3.29
N ASP A 116 -11.58 -0.58 4.53
CA ASP A 116 -11.87 0.21 5.74
C ASP A 116 -10.59 0.83 6.31
N VAL A 117 -9.50 0.08 6.24
CA VAL A 117 -8.19 0.46 6.77
C VAL A 117 -7.17 0.48 5.65
N VAL A 118 -6.38 1.53 5.58
CA VAL A 118 -5.24 1.66 4.68
C VAL A 118 -3.97 1.72 5.51
N VAL A 119 -3.10 0.74 5.35
CA VAL A 119 -1.76 0.72 5.94
C VAL A 119 -0.77 1.17 4.89
N SER A 120 0.07 2.15 5.19
CA SER A 120 1.09 2.63 4.25
C SER A 120 2.50 2.50 4.81
N PHE A 121 3.38 1.94 3.99
CA PHE A 121 4.84 1.90 4.19
C PHE A 121 5.58 2.89 3.27
N ALA A 122 4.87 3.77 2.60
CA ALA A 122 5.45 4.77 1.71
C ALA A 122 6.21 5.86 2.48
N GLY A 123 7.03 6.62 1.77
CA GLY A 123 7.73 7.77 2.32
C GLY A 123 6.80 8.95 2.65
N SER A 124 7.31 9.94 3.37
CA SER A 124 6.52 11.09 3.87
C SER A 124 5.83 11.89 2.76
N ALA A 125 6.50 12.13 1.64
CA ALA A 125 5.92 12.86 0.50
C ALA A 125 4.73 12.13 -0.12
N TYR A 126 4.77 10.81 -0.15
CA TYR A 126 3.67 9.96 -0.61
C TYR A 126 2.54 9.89 0.42
N ASN A 127 2.87 9.71 1.70
CA ASN A 127 1.90 9.64 2.78
C ASN A 127 1.09 10.95 2.93
N SER A 128 1.73 12.10 2.73
CA SER A 128 1.05 13.39 2.76
C SER A 128 -0.02 13.51 1.66
N ARG A 129 0.27 13.02 0.47
CA ARG A 129 -0.69 12.99 -0.64
C ARG A 129 -1.77 11.93 -0.41
N LEU A 130 -1.38 10.74 0.03
CA LEU A 130 -2.30 9.65 0.35
C LEU A 130 -3.37 10.09 1.35
N ALA A 131 -2.99 10.77 2.41
CA ALA A 131 -3.93 11.30 3.40
C ALA A 131 -5.01 12.21 2.77
N GLY A 132 -4.64 13.01 1.75
CA GLY A 132 -5.59 13.87 1.03
C GLY A 132 -6.49 13.14 0.03
N PHE A 133 -6.17 11.89 -0.33
CA PHE A 133 -6.95 11.09 -1.29
C PHE A 133 -7.91 10.10 -0.64
N LEU A 134 -7.76 9.85 0.68
CA LEU A 134 -8.62 8.93 1.40
C LEU A 134 -9.98 9.55 1.71
N LEU A 135 -11.01 8.71 1.75
CA LEU A 135 -12.35 9.08 2.19
C LEU A 135 -12.43 9.07 3.72
N ASP A 136 -13.41 9.79 4.28
CA ASP A 136 -13.61 9.88 5.75
C ASP A 136 -13.82 8.51 6.42
N LYS A 137 -14.35 7.54 5.67
CA LYS A 137 -14.53 6.17 6.18
C LYS A 137 -13.21 5.41 6.38
N HIS A 138 -12.12 5.84 5.73
CA HIS A 138 -10.84 5.13 5.81
C HIS A 138 -10.07 5.51 7.07
N THR A 139 -9.51 4.50 7.72
CA THR A 139 -8.49 4.70 8.77
C THR A 139 -7.11 4.51 8.16
N LEU A 140 -6.27 5.54 8.21
CA LEU A 140 -4.88 5.49 7.74
C LEU A 140 -3.95 5.11 8.90
N LYS A 141 -3.10 4.09 8.69
CA LYS A 141 -2.06 3.65 9.61
C LYS A 141 -0.70 3.74 8.95
N LEU A 142 0.25 4.34 9.66
CA LEU A 142 1.63 4.57 9.19
C LEU A 142 2.65 3.93 10.15
N PRO A 143 2.71 2.59 10.24
CA PRO A 143 3.45 1.91 11.30
C PRO A 143 4.97 2.10 11.22
N LEU A 144 5.51 2.43 10.04
CA LEU A 144 6.95 2.62 9.84
C LEU A 144 7.37 4.10 9.78
N ALA A 145 6.44 5.04 9.81
CA ALA A 145 6.74 6.46 9.54
C ALA A 145 7.75 7.07 10.51
N ALA A 146 7.72 6.67 11.77
CA ALA A 146 8.63 7.18 12.81
C ALA A 146 9.98 6.44 12.87
N LEU A 147 10.15 5.34 12.12
CA LEU A 147 11.37 4.53 12.20
C LEU A 147 12.42 5.00 11.19
N PRO A 148 13.71 5.04 11.57
CA PRO A 148 14.83 5.16 10.64
C PRO A 148 14.86 4.01 9.62
N LEU A 149 15.51 4.23 8.47
CA LEU A 149 15.52 3.29 7.36
C LEU A 149 15.95 1.85 7.76
N PHE A 150 17.04 1.70 8.50
CA PHE A 150 17.52 0.38 8.91
C PHE A 150 16.54 -0.32 9.86
N ASP A 151 15.88 0.42 10.73
CA ASP A 151 14.89 -0.13 11.66
C ASP A 151 13.62 -0.57 10.93
N ARG A 152 13.20 0.16 9.88
CA ARG A 152 12.12 -0.26 8.98
C ARG A 152 12.42 -1.62 8.34
N MET A 153 13.60 -1.75 7.75
CA MET A 153 14.02 -2.99 7.10
C MET A 153 14.12 -4.15 8.09
N ARG A 154 14.65 -3.90 9.27
CA ARG A 154 14.75 -4.89 10.35
C ARG A 154 13.37 -5.35 10.81
N TRP A 155 12.46 -4.42 11.02
CA TRP A 155 11.08 -4.70 11.40
C TRP A 155 10.37 -5.57 10.37
N LEU A 156 10.44 -5.20 9.09
CA LEU A 156 9.84 -5.95 7.98
C LEU A 156 10.38 -7.37 7.88
N LYS A 157 11.69 -7.54 7.92
CA LYS A 157 12.35 -8.86 7.85
C LYS A 157 11.96 -9.74 9.04
N ARG A 158 11.95 -9.18 10.23
CA ARG A 158 11.59 -9.91 11.46
C ARG A 158 10.14 -10.37 11.43
N ALA A 159 9.22 -9.52 10.96
CA ALA A 159 7.81 -9.86 10.84
C ALA A 159 7.59 -11.06 9.88
N VAL A 160 8.26 -11.06 8.73
CA VAL A 160 8.18 -12.17 7.75
C VAL A 160 8.77 -13.45 8.33
N LEU A 161 9.93 -13.40 8.99
CA LEU A 161 10.53 -14.56 9.65
C LEU A 161 9.63 -15.16 10.73
N ASN A 162 8.97 -14.31 11.53
CA ASN A 162 8.07 -14.77 12.60
C ASN A 162 6.80 -15.43 12.07
N LYS A 163 6.42 -15.15 10.81
CA LYS A 163 5.32 -15.86 10.15
C LYS A 163 5.71 -17.26 9.68
N GLY A 164 7.01 -17.61 9.65
CA GLY A 164 7.50 -18.89 9.15
C GLY A 164 7.53 -19.01 7.62
N VAL A 165 7.73 -17.89 6.95
CA VAL A 165 7.80 -17.81 5.48
C VAL A 165 9.21 -17.59 5.01
#